data_fb85b765fc243fb7590eaf879b2569dc
#
_entry.id   fb85b765fc243fb7590eaf879b2569dc
#
_cell.length_a   1.000
_cell.length_b   1.000
_cell.length_c   1.000
_cell.angle_alpha   90.00
_cell.angle_beta   90.00
_cell.angle_gamma   90.00
#
_symmetry.space_group_name_H-M   'P 1'
#
loop_
_entity.id
_entity.type
_entity.pdbx_description
1 polymer ?
#
loop_
_entity_poly.entity_id
_entity_poly.type
_entity_poly.pdbx_seq_one_letter_code
_entity_poly.pdbx_strand_id
1 'polypeptide(L)'
;MSITRLFNDVDTNRFGYVCPQGAGYIDARVLAANVAEVHTVPAGAQRVFFSGTADFYVNFSGAAAVPATDVTDGSASLLNPTARSIAGVETIGIISPCACVVTMEFYL
;
A
#
# COMPACT_ATOMS: atom_id res chain seq x y z
N MET A 1 -8.72 -12.08 9.27
CA MET A 1 -7.38 -12.30 9.81
C MET A 1 -6.98 -11.11 10.68
N SER A 2 -6.16 -11.36 11.67
CA SER A 2 -5.72 -10.29 12.55
C SER A 2 -4.52 -9.56 11.94
N ILE A 3 -4.42 -8.26 12.25
CA ILE A 3 -3.34 -7.41 11.77
C ILE A 3 -2.20 -7.46 12.77
N THR A 4 -1.01 -7.77 12.29
CA THR A 4 0.20 -7.84 13.10
C THR A 4 0.73 -6.44 13.38
N ARG A 5 1.20 -6.21 14.59
CA ARG A 5 1.91 -4.99 14.93
C ARG A 5 3.27 -4.98 14.23
N LEU A 6 3.64 -3.84 13.63
CA LEU A 6 4.88 -3.74 12.88
C LEU A 6 6.10 -3.98 13.76
N PHE A 7 6.10 -3.42 14.96
CA PHE A 7 7.16 -3.60 15.93
C PHE A 7 6.59 -4.08 17.25
N ASN A 8 7.26 -5.05 17.83
CA ASN A 8 6.94 -5.52 19.16
C ASN A 8 7.59 -4.58 20.18
N ASP A 9 6.88 -4.23 21.25
CA ASP A 9 7.38 -3.32 22.26
C ASP A 9 8.67 -3.82 22.93
N VAL A 10 8.84 -5.12 23.01
CA VAL A 10 10.04 -5.72 23.60
C VAL A 10 11.25 -5.50 22.73
N ASP A 11 11.07 -5.48 21.41
CA ASP A 11 12.17 -5.43 20.46
C ASP A 11 12.47 -4.04 19.94
N THR A 12 11.50 -3.15 19.93
CA THR A 12 11.64 -1.83 19.30
C THR A 12 12.65 -0.94 19.95
N ASN A 13 12.91 -1.13 21.22
CA ASN A 13 13.85 -0.30 21.95
C ASN A 13 15.29 -0.42 21.44
N ARG A 14 15.62 -1.46 20.66
CA ARG A 14 16.98 -1.70 20.20
C ARG A 14 17.09 -1.89 18.72
N PHE A 15 16.26 -2.76 18.16
CA PHE A 15 16.42 -3.26 16.79
C PHE A 15 15.14 -3.21 15.98
N GLY A 16 14.16 -2.40 16.39
CA GLY A 16 12.89 -2.32 15.70
C GLY A 16 12.98 -1.89 14.25
N TYR A 17 14.06 -1.24 13.88
CA TYR A 17 14.31 -0.81 12.50
C TYR A 17 14.91 -1.91 11.63
N VAL A 18 15.32 -3.02 12.21
CA VAL A 18 16.09 -4.04 11.50
C VAL A 18 15.21 -4.82 10.56
N CYS A 19 14.12 -5.36 11.06
CA CYS A 19 13.28 -6.26 10.28
C CYS A 19 11.89 -6.34 10.89
N PRO A 20 10.82 -6.07 10.12
CA PRO A 20 9.47 -6.26 10.63
C PRO A 20 9.13 -7.74 10.72
N GLN A 21 8.17 -8.06 11.57
CA GLN A 21 7.56 -9.39 11.60
C GLN A 21 6.81 -9.64 10.30
N GLY A 22 6.57 -10.90 9.97
CA GLY A 22 5.67 -11.25 8.90
C GLY A 22 4.25 -10.74 9.18
N ALA A 23 3.63 -10.14 8.19
CA ALA A 23 2.30 -9.58 8.35
C ALA A 23 1.27 -10.69 8.50
N GLY A 24 0.30 -10.51 9.43
CA GLY A 24 -0.83 -11.40 9.58
C GLY A 24 -2.00 -11.06 8.66
N TYR A 25 -1.99 -9.88 8.04
CA TYR A 25 -3.03 -9.43 7.12
C TYR A 25 -2.38 -9.01 5.80
N ILE A 26 -2.53 -9.84 4.79
CA ILE A 26 -1.90 -9.64 3.49
C ILE A 26 -2.98 -9.73 2.42
N ASP A 27 -3.14 -8.67 1.63
CA ASP A 27 -4.00 -8.65 0.45
C ASP A 27 -3.15 -8.78 -0.80
N ALA A 28 -3.57 -9.63 -1.71
CA ALA A 28 -2.99 -9.73 -3.04
C ALA A 28 -4.07 -9.32 -4.05
N ARG A 29 -3.78 -8.26 -4.82
CA ARG A 29 -4.71 -7.74 -5.82
C ARG A 29 -4.19 -8.03 -7.22
N VAL A 30 -4.97 -8.75 -7.99
CA VAL A 30 -4.66 -9.03 -9.40
C VAL A 30 -5.24 -7.91 -10.23
N LEU A 31 -4.37 -7.10 -10.83
CA LEU A 31 -4.76 -5.92 -11.60
C LEU A 31 -4.76 -6.22 -13.09
N ALA A 32 -5.83 -5.83 -13.76
CA ALA A 32 -5.86 -5.76 -15.22
C ALA A 32 -5.20 -4.47 -15.68
N ALA A 33 -4.58 -4.50 -16.87
CA ALA A 33 -3.88 -3.32 -17.40
C ALA A 33 -4.82 -2.12 -17.51
N ASN A 34 -4.42 -0.99 -16.95
CA ASN A 34 -5.12 0.30 -16.99
C ASN A 34 -6.53 0.30 -16.39
N VAL A 35 -6.83 -0.65 -15.50
CA VAL A 35 -8.09 -0.68 -14.78
C VAL A 35 -7.85 -0.27 -13.33
N ALA A 36 -8.42 0.87 -12.93
CA ALA A 36 -8.29 1.37 -11.57
C ALA A 36 -9.17 0.59 -10.60
N GLU A 37 -8.64 0.31 -9.42
CA GLU A 37 -9.39 -0.31 -8.32
C GLU A 37 -9.24 0.55 -7.08
N VAL A 38 -10.28 0.61 -6.26
CA VAL A 38 -10.24 1.30 -4.96
C VAL A 38 -10.67 0.30 -3.90
N HIS A 39 -9.82 0.13 -2.89
CA HIS A 39 -10.06 -0.85 -1.84
C HIS A 39 -10.12 -0.18 -0.48
N THR A 40 -11.01 -0.68 0.37
CA THR A 40 -11.14 -0.19 1.73
C THR A 40 -9.98 -0.68 2.59
N VAL A 41 -9.39 0.22 3.36
CA VAL A 41 -8.33 -0.12 4.30
C VAL A 41 -8.91 -0.99 5.42
N PRO A 42 -8.26 -2.11 5.79
CA PRO A 42 -8.74 -2.92 6.91
C PRO A 42 -8.81 -2.13 8.21
N ALA A 43 -9.85 -2.37 8.99
CA ALA A 43 -10.04 -1.67 10.26
C ALA A 43 -8.83 -1.87 11.18
N GLY A 44 -8.31 -0.78 11.73
CA GLY A 44 -7.17 -0.81 12.65
C GLY A 44 -5.82 -0.78 11.98
N ALA A 45 -5.74 -0.88 10.66
CA ALA A 45 -4.46 -0.80 9.96
C ALA A 45 -3.87 0.59 10.07
N GLN A 46 -2.58 0.67 10.39
CA GLN A 46 -1.87 1.95 10.56
C GLN A 46 -0.71 2.09 9.58
N ARG A 47 -0.24 0.99 9.04
CA ARG A 47 0.88 0.97 8.10
C ARG A 47 0.61 -0.05 7.02
N VAL A 48 1.13 0.23 5.82
CA VAL A 48 1.03 -0.69 4.69
C VAL A 48 2.37 -0.77 3.98
N PHE A 49 2.76 -1.99 3.60
CA PHE A 49 3.92 -2.24 2.75
C PHE A 49 3.42 -2.77 1.44
N PHE A 50 3.99 -2.27 0.34
CA PHE A 50 3.61 -2.66 -1.01
C PHE A 50 4.72 -3.45 -1.69
N SER A 51 4.32 -4.41 -2.50
CA SER A 51 5.20 -5.00 -3.50
C SER A 51 4.36 -5.40 -4.71
N GLY A 52 4.95 -5.35 -5.89
CA GLY A 52 4.23 -5.67 -7.12
C GLY A 52 5.11 -6.40 -8.11
N THR A 53 4.48 -7.14 -9.01
CA THR A 53 5.18 -7.88 -10.05
C THR A 53 5.55 -7.01 -11.26
N ALA A 54 4.99 -5.81 -11.33
CA ALA A 54 5.29 -4.80 -12.34
C ALA A 54 5.01 -3.42 -11.72
N ASP A 55 5.23 -2.35 -12.49
CA ASP A 55 4.96 -1.00 -12.01
C ASP A 55 3.49 -0.80 -11.69
N PHE A 56 3.22 -0.12 -10.59
CA PHE A 56 1.87 0.22 -10.18
C PHE A 56 1.86 1.60 -9.54
N TYR A 57 0.69 2.26 -9.58
CA TYR A 57 0.48 3.58 -9.01
C TYR A 57 -0.56 3.48 -7.88
N VAL A 58 -0.34 4.23 -6.83
CA VAL A 58 -1.18 4.22 -5.63
C VAL A 58 -1.63 5.64 -5.29
N ASN A 59 -2.89 5.77 -4.89
CA ASN A 59 -3.44 7.02 -4.39
C ASN A 59 -4.22 6.75 -3.10
N PHE A 60 -3.95 7.51 -2.06
CA PHE A 60 -4.57 7.31 -0.75
C PHE A 60 -5.81 8.17 -0.54
N SER A 61 -6.19 8.99 -1.52
CA SER A 61 -7.34 9.88 -1.41
C SER A 61 -8.43 9.58 -2.45
N GLY A 62 -8.33 8.47 -3.16
CA GLY A 62 -9.33 8.09 -4.16
C GLY A 62 -8.74 7.20 -5.22
N ALA A 63 -9.27 7.28 -6.43
CA ALA A 63 -8.81 6.46 -7.55
C ALA A 63 -7.39 6.88 -7.98
N ALA A 64 -6.54 5.89 -8.23
CA ALA A 64 -5.22 6.11 -8.81
C ALA A 64 -5.34 6.24 -10.33
N ALA A 65 -4.39 6.96 -10.94
CA ALA A 65 -4.32 7.13 -12.37
C ALA A 65 -2.87 7.04 -12.85
N VAL A 66 -2.67 6.42 -14.01
CA VAL A 66 -1.38 6.46 -14.71
C VAL A 66 -1.30 7.82 -15.40
N PRO A 67 -0.32 8.68 -15.11
CA PRO A 67 -0.27 10.00 -15.70
C PRO A 67 0.03 9.92 -17.18
N ALA A 68 -0.79 10.57 -18.00
CA ALA A 68 -0.57 10.70 -19.44
C ALA A 68 0.17 11.99 -19.79
N THR A 69 0.08 12.98 -18.91
CA THR A 69 0.74 14.28 -19.04
C THR A 69 1.21 14.72 -17.66
N ASP A 70 1.90 15.85 -17.58
CA ASP A 70 2.36 16.39 -16.32
C ASP A 70 1.18 16.63 -15.37
N VAL A 71 1.34 16.21 -14.11
CA VAL A 71 0.39 16.51 -13.04
C VAL A 71 1.12 17.34 -12.01
N THR A 72 0.77 18.62 -11.90
CA THR A 72 1.53 19.58 -11.10
C THR A 72 0.72 20.23 -9.98
N ASP A 73 -0.51 19.78 -9.75
CA ASP A 73 -1.39 20.33 -8.72
C ASP A 73 -1.34 19.54 -7.40
N GLY A 74 -0.47 18.55 -7.30
CA GLY A 74 -0.34 17.74 -6.10
C GLY A 74 -1.23 16.49 -6.07
N SER A 75 -2.00 16.22 -7.12
CA SER A 75 -2.95 15.11 -7.14
C SER A 75 -2.40 13.83 -7.80
N ALA A 76 -1.13 13.81 -8.17
CA ALA A 76 -0.53 12.65 -8.83
C ALA A 76 -0.53 11.42 -7.93
N SER A 77 -0.56 10.25 -8.56
CA SER A 77 -0.45 8.98 -7.86
C SER A 77 1.03 8.61 -7.65
N LEU A 78 1.30 7.84 -6.61
CA LEU A 78 2.66 7.40 -6.28
C LEU A 78 3.05 6.18 -7.10
N LEU A 79 4.21 6.22 -7.75
CA LEU A 79 4.75 5.07 -8.46
C LEU A 79 5.52 4.17 -7.50
N ASN A 80 5.12 2.90 -7.42
CA ASN A 80 5.81 1.85 -6.65
C ASN A 80 6.18 2.29 -5.22
N PRO A 81 5.22 2.77 -4.42
CA PRO A 81 5.54 3.07 -3.03
C PRO A 81 5.93 1.79 -2.29
N THR A 82 6.85 1.89 -1.34
CA THR A 82 7.31 0.73 -0.58
C THR A 82 6.58 0.58 0.75
N ALA A 83 6.56 1.63 1.55
CA ALA A 83 5.91 1.61 2.85
C ALA A 83 5.32 2.98 3.15
N ARG A 84 4.13 2.99 3.74
CA ARG A 84 3.45 4.23 4.10
C ARG A 84 2.67 4.08 5.40
N SER A 85 2.62 5.16 6.16
CA SER A 85 1.67 5.29 7.26
C SER A 85 0.30 5.59 6.66
N ILE A 86 -0.71 4.87 7.12
CA ILE A 86 -2.09 5.03 6.64
C ILE A 86 -3.07 5.33 7.76
N ALA A 87 -2.58 5.89 8.86
CA ALA A 87 -3.46 6.34 9.93
C ALA A 87 -4.41 7.40 9.37
N GLY A 88 -5.72 7.17 9.52
CA GLY A 88 -6.74 8.07 9.00
C GLY A 88 -7.07 7.90 7.52
N VAL A 89 -6.40 7.01 6.82
CA VAL A 89 -6.70 6.71 5.41
C VAL A 89 -7.81 5.67 5.34
N GLU A 90 -8.85 5.95 4.57
CA GLU A 90 -10.00 5.05 4.45
C GLU A 90 -9.90 4.11 3.26
N THR A 91 -9.32 4.58 2.16
CA THR A 91 -9.24 3.81 0.92
C THR A 91 -7.87 3.90 0.30
N ILE A 92 -7.52 2.86 -0.46
CA ILE A 92 -6.29 2.81 -1.26
C ILE A 92 -6.71 2.56 -2.70
N GLY A 93 -6.42 3.51 -3.59
CA GLY A 93 -6.62 3.34 -5.02
C GLY A 93 -5.35 2.82 -5.66
N ILE A 94 -5.46 1.85 -6.55
CA ILE A 94 -4.32 1.28 -7.26
C ILE A 94 -4.65 1.08 -8.73
N ILE A 95 -3.64 1.25 -9.56
CA ILE A 95 -3.73 1.00 -11.00
C ILE A 95 -2.36 0.60 -11.52
N SER A 96 -2.33 -0.24 -12.55
CA SER A 96 -1.09 -0.59 -13.24
C SER A 96 -1.25 -0.40 -14.74
N PRO A 97 -0.22 0.06 -15.46
CA PRO A 97 -0.27 0.12 -16.93
C PRO A 97 -0.19 -1.25 -17.58
N CYS A 98 0.19 -2.28 -16.84
CA CYS A 98 0.20 -3.67 -17.32
C CYS A 98 -0.43 -4.60 -16.29
N ALA A 99 -0.86 -5.79 -16.74
CA ALA A 99 -1.39 -6.78 -15.82
C ALA A 99 -0.31 -7.16 -14.80
N CYS A 100 -0.65 -7.07 -13.51
CA CYS A 100 0.30 -7.42 -12.44
C CYS A 100 -0.44 -7.78 -11.17
N VAL A 101 0.30 -8.30 -10.20
CA VAL A 101 -0.21 -8.58 -8.86
C VAL A 101 0.47 -7.62 -7.89
N VAL A 102 -0.33 -6.92 -7.10
CA VAL A 102 0.18 -6.03 -6.04
C VAL A 102 -0.17 -6.64 -4.70
N THR A 103 0.82 -6.82 -3.87
CA THR A 103 0.66 -7.33 -2.50
C THR A 103 0.74 -6.17 -1.52
N MET A 104 -0.22 -6.12 -0.61
CA MET A 104 -0.26 -5.13 0.46
C MET A 104 -0.21 -5.84 1.80
N GLU A 105 0.82 -5.52 2.60
CA GLU A 105 0.97 -6.04 3.94
C GLU A 105 0.55 -4.98 4.93
N PHE A 106 -0.48 -5.26 5.74
CA PHE A 106 -1.03 -4.30 6.69
C PHE A 106 -0.55 -4.59 8.10
N TYR A 107 -0.21 -3.52 8.82
CA TYR A 107 0.26 -3.57 10.21
C TYR A 107 -0.48 -2.56 11.08
N LEU A 108 -0.51 -2.86 12.37
CA LEU A 108 -0.99 -1.91 13.37
C LEU A 108 0.01 -0.78 13.60
#